data_63c65d453b1c68219cb5e7fba5ea8f64
#
_entry.id   63c65d453b1c68219cb5e7fba5ea8f64
#
_cell.length_a   1.000
_cell.length_b   1.000
_cell.length_c   1.000
_cell.angle_alpha   90.00
_cell.angle_beta   90.00
_cell.angle_gamma   90.00
#
_symmetry.space_group_name_H-M   'P 1'
#
loop_
_entity.id
_entity.type
_entity.pdbx_description
1 polymer ?
#
loop_
_entity_poly.entity_id
_entity_poly.type
_entity_poly.pdbx_seq_one_letter_code
_entity_poly.pdbx_strand_id
1 'polypeptide(L)'
;NPILRSSGGLKDFRDPKVFRYEPEDKWVMIVSADKEMRFYDSKNLKDWNYMSSFGEGYGVQPCQFECPDMVELPVDGDLNRKKWALIVNVNPGCYFGGSATQYFTGDFDGKKFSCDSQSNVTKWLDWGKDHYATICFSNTGDRVIAVPWMSNWQYCNIVPTKQFRSANALPRELGLYTQDGEVYLSAAPVTEI
;
A
#
# COMPACT_ATOMS: atom_id res chain seq x y z
N ASN A 1 -19.23 13.40 -13.00
CA ASN A 1 -19.88 12.28 -12.30
C ASN A 1 -18.83 11.34 -11.77
N PRO A 2 -18.91 10.86 -10.51
CA PRO A 2 -18.00 9.85 -10.02
C PRO A 2 -18.18 8.53 -10.79
N ILE A 3 -17.07 7.86 -11.09
CA ILE A 3 -17.08 6.55 -11.76
C ILE A 3 -17.42 5.40 -10.80
N LEU A 4 -17.21 5.61 -9.50
CA LEU A 4 -17.54 4.67 -8.44
C LEU A 4 -18.09 5.47 -7.24
N ARG A 5 -19.15 4.97 -6.64
CA ARG A 5 -19.75 5.58 -5.44
C ARG A 5 -19.59 4.65 -4.25
N SER A 6 -19.41 5.25 -3.07
CA SER A 6 -19.51 4.52 -1.81
C SER A 6 -20.89 3.84 -1.69
N SER A 7 -20.90 2.63 -1.22
CA SER A 7 -22.12 1.86 -0.93
C SER A 7 -22.00 1.18 0.44
N GLY A 8 -23.13 0.86 1.05
CA GLY A 8 -23.16 0.09 2.30
C GLY A 8 -22.88 0.89 3.57
N GLY A 9 -23.06 2.23 3.57
CA GLY A 9 -22.96 3.05 4.78
C GLY A 9 -21.53 3.26 5.29
N LEU A 10 -20.52 3.10 4.41
CA LEU A 10 -19.12 3.38 4.74
C LEU A 10 -18.94 4.83 5.17
N LYS A 11 -18.19 5.04 6.24
CA LYS A 11 -17.78 6.35 6.71
C LYS A 11 -16.66 6.92 5.84
N ASP A 12 -15.68 6.08 5.53
CA ASP A 12 -14.50 6.42 4.75
C ASP A 12 -14.42 5.55 3.49
N PHE A 13 -14.37 6.21 2.33
CA PHE A 13 -14.23 5.55 1.03
C PHE A 13 -13.41 6.46 0.12
N ARG A 14 -12.10 6.18 -0.01
CA ARG A 14 -11.13 7.07 -0.65
C ARG A 14 -9.84 6.39 -1.10
N ASP A 15 -8.92 7.18 -1.63
CA ASP A 15 -7.54 6.82 -1.97
C ASP A 15 -7.46 5.66 -2.97
N PRO A 16 -8.03 5.80 -4.18
CA PRO A 16 -7.96 4.73 -5.16
C PRO A 16 -6.55 4.58 -5.74
N LYS A 17 -6.05 3.35 -5.81
CA LYS A 17 -4.90 2.95 -6.63
C LYS A 17 -5.38 2.08 -7.77
N VAL A 18 -4.95 2.40 -8.99
CA VAL A 18 -5.30 1.66 -10.20
C VAL A 18 -4.03 1.11 -10.84
N PHE A 19 -4.04 -0.15 -11.22
CA PHE A 19 -2.96 -0.80 -11.95
C PHE A 19 -3.49 -1.76 -13.02
N ARG A 20 -2.64 -2.06 -13.98
CA ARG A 20 -2.94 -3.05 -15.03
C ARG A 20 -2.67 -4.45 -14.50
N TYR A 21 -3.62 -5.36 -14.65
CA TYR A 21 -3.44 -6.79 -14.40
C TYR A 21 -3.35 -7.51 -15.75
N GLU A 22 -2.11 -7.72 -16.19
CA GLU A 22 -1.80 -8.23 -17.53
C GLU A 22 -2.34 -9.65 -17.80
N PRO A 23 -2.32 -10.61 -16.83
CA PRO A 23 -2.77 -11.96 -17.11
C PRO A 23 -4.22 -12.06 -17.62
N GLU A 24 -5.09 -11.12 -17.25
CA GLU A 24 -6.48 -11.09 -17.66
C GLU A 24 -6.85 -9.86 -18.50
N ASP A 25 -5.85 -9.10 -18.96
CA ASP A 25 -6.04 -7.89 -19.78
C ASP A 25 -7.11 -6.95 -19.19
N LYS A 26 -6.98 -6.61 -17.89
CA LYS A 26 -7.93 -5.75 -17.17
C LYS A 26 -7.24 -4.75 -16.26
N TRP A 27 -7.97 -3.75 -15.84
CA TRP A 27 -7.59 -2.83 -14.78
C TRP A 27 -8.11 -3.32 -13.44
N VAL A 28 -7.30 -3.18 -12.42
CA VAL A 28 -7.68 -3.42 -11.02
C VAL A 28 -7.58 -2.12 -10.26
N MET A 29 -8.60 -1.80 -9.47
CA MET A 29 -8.60 -0.67 -8.55
C MET A 29 -8.71 -1.19 -7.12
N ILE A 30 -7.87 -0.66 -6.25
CA ILE A 30 -7.96 -0.85 -4.80
C ILE A 30 -8.42 0.46 -4.19
N VAL A 31 -9.40 0.40 -3.31
CA VAL A 31 -9.95 1.58 -2.63
C VAL A 31 -9.99 1.32 -1.13
N SER A 32 -9.54 2.28 -0.35
CA SER A 32 -9.73 2.28 1.10
C SER A 32 -11.21 2.40 1.44
N ALA A 33 -11.72 1.47 2.23
CA ALA A 33 -13.12 1.37 2.60
C ALA A 33 -13.24 1.03 4.10
N ASP A 34 -13.23 2.04 4.95
CA ASP A 34 -13.12 1.90 6.41
C ASP A 34 -11.92 1.01 6.81
N LYS A 35 -12.17 -0.18 7.33
CA LYS A 35 -11.14 -1.12 7.82
C LYS A 35 -10.74 -2.19 6.82
N GLU A 36 -11.10 -2.03 5.55
CA GLU A 36 -10.75 -2.94 4.47
C GLU A 36 -10.28 -2.21 3.23
N MET A 37 -9.59 -2.92 2.37
CA MET A 37 -9.31 -2.54 1.00
C MET A 37 -10.29 -3.27 0.10
N ARG A 38 -11.06 -2.55 -0.71
CA ARG A 38 -11.96 -3.13 -1.71
C ARG A 38 -11.32 -3.16 -3.06
N PHE A 39 -11.44 -4.31 -3.70
CA PHE A 39 -10.92 -4.56 -5.05
C PHE A 39 -12.05 -4.50 -6.07
N TYR A 40 -11.78 -3.81 -7.16
CA TYR A 40 -12.68 -3.68 -8.30
C TYR A 40 -11.92 -3.97 -9.58
N ASP A 41 -12.62 -4.48 -10.61
CA ASP A 41 -12.05 -4.59 -11.96
C ASP A 41 -12.79 -3.75 -12.99
N SER A 42 -12.08 -3.47 -14.09
CA SER A 42 -12.65 -2.76 -15.25
C SER A 42 -11.89 -3.13 -16.53
N LYS A 43 -12.62 -3.18 -17.63
CA LYS A 43 -12.03 -3.31 -18.98
C LYS A 43 -11.80 -1.94 -19.66
N ASN A 44 -12.41 -0.86 -19.16
CA ASN A 44 -12.47 0.43 -19.86
C ASN A 44 -12.21 1.65 -18.95
N LEU A 45 -11.83 1.45 -17.66
CA LEU A 45 -11.62 2.49 -16.66
C LEU A 45 -12.85 3.35 -16.31
N LYS A 46 -14.02 2.96 -16.79
CA LYS A 46 -15.29 3.69 -16.57
C LYS A 46 -16.27 2.87 -15.76
N ASP A 47 -16.43 1.61 -16.13
CA ASP A 47 -17.36 0.68 -15.50
C ASP A 47 -16.54 -0.25 -14.58
N TRP A 48 -16.83 -0.21 -13.28
CA TRP A 48 -16.10 -0.94 -12.26
C TRP A 48 -17.00 -1.94 -11.55
N ASN A 49 -16.53 -3.20 -11.47
CA ASN A 49 -17.23 -4.26 -10.79
C ASN A 49 -16.49 -4.61 -9.49
N TYR A 50 -17.23 -4.72 -8.41
CA TYR A 50 -16.69 -5.21 -7.14
C TYR A 50 -16.24 -6.67 -7.27
N MET A 51 -15.06 -6.97 -6.77
CA MET A 51 -14.50 -8.32 -6.80
C MET A 51 -14.41 -8.95 -5.41
N SER A 52 -13.72 -8.26 -4.49
CA SER A 52 -13.41 -8.79 -3.15
C SER A 52 -13.00 -7.67 -2.20
N SER A 53 -12.79 -8.01 -0.94
CA SER A 53 -12.11 -7.16 0.02
C SER A 53 -11.04 -7.91 0.81
N PHE A 54 -10.12 -7.16 1.41
CA PHE A 54 -9.07 -7.64 2.30
C PHE A 54 -8.77 -6.62 3.37
N GLY A 55 -8.41 -7.07 4.56
CA GLY A 55 -7.75 -6.25 5.57
C GLY A 55 -8.47 -6.16 6.89
N GLU A 56 -9.79 -6.34 6.95
CA GLU A 56 -10.49 -6.34 8.23
C GLU A 56 -9.94 -7.43 9.16
N GLY A 57 -9.48 -7.03 10.35
CA GLY A 57 -8.86 -7.92 11.31
C GLY A 57 -7.38 -8.24 11.06
N TYR A 58 -6.75 -7.68 10.01
CA TYR A 58 -5.35 -7.90 9.70
C TYR A 58 -4.47 -6.73 10.13
N GLY A 59 -3.31 -7.04 10.74
CA GLY A 59 -2.32 -6.06 11.16
C GLY A 59 -2.83 -5.09 12.22
N VAL A 60 -2.25 -3.88 12.25
CA VAL A 60 -2.70 -2.80 13.15
C VAL A 60 -3.85 -2.05 12.50
N GLN A 61 -4.99 -1.98 13.18
CA GLN A 61 -6.24 -1.47 12.63
C GLN A 61 -7.08 -0.67 13.63
N PRO A 62 -6.50 0.39 14.26
CA PRO A 62 -7.25 1.21 15.23
C PRO A 62 -8.29 2.11 14.56
N CYS A 63 -8.14 2.37 13.27
CA CYS A 63 -9.00 3.22 12.45
C CYS A 63 -9.10 2.66 11.03
N GLN A 64 -9.46 3.49 10.06
CA GLN A 64 -9.46 3.13 8.63
C GLN A 64 -8.05 2.87 8.11
N PHE A 65 -7.96 2.07 7.05
CA PHE A 65 -6.80 2.02 6.18
C PHE A 65 -6.79 3.21 5.22
N GLU A 66 -5.61 3.64 4.77
CA GLU A 66 -5.44 4.79 3.88
C GLU A 66 -4.38 4.51 2.81
N CYS A 67 -4.44 5.23 1.70
CA CYS A 67 -3.45 5.27 0.63
C CYS A 67 -2.92 3.88 0.24
N PRO A 68 -3.76 2.95 -0.22
CA PRO A 68 -3.30 1.62 -0.63
C PRO A 68 -2.41 1.69 -1.85
N ASP A 69 -1.41 0.82 -1.91
CA ASP A 69 -0.68 0.50 -3.13
C ASP A 69 -0.43 -1.01 -3.20
N MET A 70 -0.30 -1.56 -4.39
CA MET A 70 -0.04 -2.98 -4.56
C MET A 70 0.86 -3.22 -5.76
N VAL A 71 1.94 -3.97 -5.54
CA VAL A 71 2.96 -4.24 -6.55
C VAL A 71 3.37 -5.72 -6.53
N GLU A 72 3.63 -6.27 -7.71
CA GLU A 72 4.20 -7.61 -7.85
C GLU A 72 5.71 -7.52 -7.95
N LEU A 73 6.41 -8.30 -7.14
CA LEU A 73 7.86 -8.26 -7.05
C LEU A 73 8.44 -9.69 -7.06
N PRO A 74 9.62 -9.89 -7.68
CA PRO A 74 10.36 -11.14 -7.55
C PRO A 74 10.85 -11.30 -6.10
N VAL A 75 10.79 -12.52 -5.59
CA VAL A 75 11.34 -12.89 -4.28
C VAL A 75 12.79 -13.33 -4.46
N ASP A 76 13.71 -12.74 -3.70
CA ASP A 76 15.15 -13.02 -3.77
C ASP A 76 15.75 -12.79 -5.18
N GLY A 77 15.13 -11.92 -5.98
CA GLY A 77 15.53 -11.66 -7.36
C GLY A 77 15.14 -12.76 -8.37
N ASP A 78 14.44 -13.81 -7.95
CA ASP A 78 13.97 -14.86 -8.85
C ASP A 78 12.71 -14.44 -9.60
N LEU A 79 12.82 -14.18 -10.90
CA LEU A 79 11.72 -13.77 -11.78
C LEU A 79 10.61 -14.83 -11.91
N ASN A 80 10.91 -16.09 -11.61
CA ASN A 80 9.94 -17.19 -11.64
C ASN A 80 9.20 -17.37 -10.31
N ARG A 81 9.65 -16.70 -9.25
CA ARG A 81 9.05 -16.71 -7.94
C ARG A 81 8.64 -15.30 -7.54
N LYS A 82 7.40 -14.95 -7.76
CA LYS A 82 6.87 -13.62 -7.46
C LYS A 82 5.84 -13.65 -6.36
N LYS A 83 5.71 -12.55 -5.66
CA LYS A 83 4.66 -12.28 -4.68
C LYS A 83 4.18 -10.84 -4.81
N TRP A 84 2.98 -10.61 -4.34
CA TRP A 84 2.41 -9.27 -4.24
C TRP A 84 2.70 -8.68 -2.86
N ALA A 85 3.06 -7.41 -2.85
CA ALA A 85 3.12 -6.58 -1.64
C ALA A 85 1.96 -5.59 -1.69
N LEU A 86 1.02 -5.72 -0.77
CA LEU A 86 -0.05 -4.76 -0.51
C LEU A 86 0.41 -3.82 0.59
N ILE A 87 0.61 -2.56 0.25
CA ILE A 87 1.06 -1.49 1.15
C ILE A 87 -0.18 -0.72 1.61
N VAL A 88 -0.31 -0.50 2.90
CA VAL A 88 -1.41 0.28 3.48
C VAL A 88 -0.90 1.19 4.59
N ASN A 89 -1.56 2.32 4.75
CA ASN A 89 -1.20 3.31 5.74
C ASN A 89 -2.27 3.38 6.84
N VAL A 90 -1.85 3.70 8.05
CA VAL A 90 -2.74 3.80 9.22
C VAL A 90 -2.42 5.05 10.02
N ASN A 91 -3.47 5.73 10.53
CA ASN A 91 -3.33 6.88 11.40
C ASN A 91 -4.56 7.01 12.36
N PRO A 92 -4.35 6.89 13.67
CA PRO A 92 -3.14 6.49 14.38
C PRO A 92 -2.86 4.99 14.24
N GLY A 93 -1.77 4.48 14.77
CA GLY A 93 -1.52 3.04 14.81
C GLY A 93 -0.06 2.63 14.82
N CYS A 94 0.84 3.55 14.52
CA CYS A 94 2.28 3.29 14.54
C CYS A 94 2.74 2.80 15.91
N TYR A 95 3.65 1.83 15.91
CA TYR A 95 4.32 1.35 17.11
C TYR A 95 4.96 2.49 17.93
N PHE A 96 5.50 3.50 17.23
CA PHE A 96 6.12 4.70 17.84
C PHE A 96 5.13 5.85 18.08
N GLY A 97 3.85 5.64 17.77
CA GLY A 97 2.77 6.64 17.84
C GLY A 97 2.54 7.39 16.52
N GLY A 98 1.31 7.80 16.30
CA GLY A 98 0.87 8.53 15.11
C GLY A 98 0.66 7.67 13.88
N SER A 99 1.03 8.20 12.73
CA SER A 99 0.87 7.57 11.42
C SER A 99 2.01 6.63 11.05
N ALA A 100 1.73 5.59 10.26
CA ALA A 100 2.72 4.64 9.77
C ALA A 100 2.27 3.91 8.50
N THR A 101 3.21 3.25 7.85
CA THR A 101 2.97 2.36 6.71
C THR A 101 3.25 0.93 7.11
N GLN A 102 2.25 0.06 6.99
CA GLN A 102 2.39 -1.39 7.11
C GLN A 102 2.20 -2.06 5.74
N TYR A 103 2.60 -3.31 5.62
CA TYR A 103 2.43 -4.07 4.38
C TYR A 103 2.05 -5.52 4.65
N PHE A 104 1.47 -6.14 3.63
CA PHE A 104 1.14 -7.56 3.58
C PHE A 104 1.75 -8.18 2.35
N THR A 105 2.42 -9.31 2.50
CA THR A 105 2.88 -10.14 1.38
C THR A 105 1.89 -11.25 1.11
N GLY A 106 1.73 -11.64 -0.15
CA GLY A 106 0.78 -12.67 -0.51
C GLY A 106 0.65 -12.90 -2.00
N ASP A 107 -0.41 -13.60 -2.36
CA ASP A 107 -0.78 -13.88 -3.73
C ASP A 107 -2.03 -13.09 -4.14
N PHE A 108 -2.08 -12.68 -5.40
CA PHE A 108 -3.27 -12.09 -6.00
C PHE A 108 -3.61 -12.83 -7.29
N ASP A 109 -4.79 -13.41 -7.33
CA ASP A 109 -5.26 -14.22 -8.45
C ASP A 109 -6.01 -13.43 -9.54
N GLY A 110 -5.89 -12.10 -9.48
CA GLY A 110 -6.64 -11.16 -10.33
C GLY A 110 -7.99 -10.77 -9.75
N LYS A 111 -8.43 -11.39 -8.66
CA LYS A 111 -9.72 -11.12 -8.03
C LYS A 111 -9.61 -10.90 -6.52
N LYS A 112 -8.79 -11.71 -5.86
CA LYS A 112 -8.66 -11.73 -4.40
C LYS A 112 -7.20 -11.72 -3.99
N PHE A 113 -6.88 -10.92 -2.99
CA PHE A 113 -5.59 -10.97 -2.29
C PHE A 113 -5.65 -11.99 -1.14
N SER A 114 -4.65 -12.87 -1.08
CA SER A 114 -4.48 -13.89 -0.04
C SER A 114 -3.17 -13.64 0.69
N CYS A 115 -3.24 -13.22 1.95
CA CYS A 115 -2.07 -12.88 2.76
C CYS A 115 -1.31 -14.14 3.21
N ASP A 116 0.03 -14.10 3.14
CA ASP A 116 0.89 -15.19 3.63
C ASP A 116 0.95 -15.24 5.17
N SER A 117 0.83 -14.09 5.83
CA SER A 117 0.93 -13.98 7.29
C SER A 117 -0.42 -14.15 7.98
N GLN A 118 -0.38 -14.60 9.24
CA GLN A 118 -1.56 -14.61 10.10
C GLN A 118 -2.06 -13.19 10.37
N SER A 119 -3.34 -13.04 10.68
CA SER A 119 -3.99 -11.74 10.84
C SER A 119 -3.43 -10.86 11.96
N ASN A 120 -2.87 -11.47 13.00
CA ASN A 120 -2.25 -10.77 14.13
C ASN A 120 -0.79 -10.35 13.88
N VAL A 121 -0.21 -10.66 12.72
CA VAL A 121 1.14 -10.27 12.36
C VAL A 121 1.11 -8.91 11.68
N THR A 122 1.94 -7.97 12.16
CA THR A 122 2.13 -6.65 11.57
C THR A 122 3.55 -6.52 11.06
N LYS A 123 3.70 -6.23 9.77
CA LYS A 123 4.98 -5.92 9.13
C LYS A 123 4.99 -4.43 8.78
N TRP A 124 5.97 -3.70 9.33
CA TRP A 124 6.15 -2.28 9.09
C TRP A 124 7.11 -2.04 7.93
N LEU A 125 6.76 -1.13 7.02
CA LEU A 125 7.63 -0.73 5.92
C LEU A 125 8.76 0.18 6.41
N ASP A 126 8.51 0.92 7.47
CA ASP A 126 9.50 1.77 8.14
C ASP A 126 9.30 1.73 9.66
N TRP A 127 10.39 1.79 10.42
CA TRP A 127 10.39 1.76 11.88
C TRP A 127 10.55 3.16 12.50
N GLY A 128 10.54 4.20 11.68
CA GLY A 128 10.55 5.59 12.11
C GLY A 128 9.17 6.23 12.15
N LYS A 129 9.10 7.49 12.58
CA LYS A 129 7.86 8.26 12.64
C LYS A 129 7.53 8.95 11.31
N ASP A 130 8.53 9.27 10.52
CA ASP A 130 8.38 10.12 9.32
C ASP A 130 8.31 9.29 8.04
N HIS A 131 7.33 8.40 7.99
CA HIS A 131 7.09 7.55 6.82
C HIS A 131 5.60 7.24 6.71
N TYR A 132 4.90 7.96 5.81
CA TYR A 132 3.46 7.82 5.64
C TYR A 132 3.02 8.07 4.21
N ALA A 133 1.80 7.61 3.87
CA ALA A 133 1.18 7.77 2.56
C ALA A 133 2.09 7.30 1.41
N THR A 134 2.77 6.17 1.62
CA THR A 134 3.74 5.62 0.68
C THR A 134 3.05 5.16 -0.60
N ILE A 135 3.50 5.68 -1.74
CA ILE A 135 2.99 5.35 -3.06
C ILE A 135 4.16 5.04 -4.00
N CYS A 136 3.99 4.03 -4.84
CA CYS A 136 4.94 3.66 -5.88
C CYS A 136 4.69 4.44 -7.17
N PHE A 137 5.78 4.85 -7.81
CA PHE A 137 5.75 5.41 -9.17
C PHE A 137 5.32 4.37 -10.20
N SER A 138 4.68 4.85 -11.26
CA SER A 138 4.42 4.06 -12.47
C SER A 138 5.54 4.25 -13.49
N ASN A 139 5.70 3.29 -14.39
CA ASN A 139 6.63 3.38 -15.54
C ASN A 139 8.11 3.53 -15.14
N THR A 140 8.53 2.85 -14.12
CA THR A 140 9.92 2.82 -13.62
C THR A 140 10.75 1.67 -14.20
N GLY A 141 10.29 1.03 -15.28
CA GLY A 141 10.91 -0.16 -15.86
C GLY A 141 10.78 -1.37 -14.94
N ASP A 142 11.88 -2.08 -14.72
CA ASP A 142 11.92 -3.29 -13.91
C ASP A 142 12.04 -2.99 -12.39
N ARG A 143 12.11 -1.70 -12.02
CA ARG A 143 12.24 -1.25 -10.64
C ARG A 143 10.88 -0.83 -10.07
N VAL A 144 10.68 -1.04 -8.79
CA VAL A 144 9.55 -0.48 -8.06
C VAL A 144 10.09 0.57 -7.09
N ILE A 145 9.76 1.83 -7.34
CA ILE A 145 10.26 2.97 -6.57
C ILE A 145 9.12 3.62 -5.82
N ALA A 146 9.24 3.68 -4.50
CA ALA A 146 8.25 4.27 -3.59
C ALA A 146 8.74 5.58 -3.00
N VAL A 147 7.82 6.52 -2.81
CA VAL A 147 8.07 7.79 -2.12
C VAL A 147 7.03 7.98 -1.01
N PRO A 148 7.46 8.05 0.25
CA PRO A 148 6.58 8.38 1.37
C PRO A 148 6.59 9.88 1.70
N TRP A 149 5.60 10.32 2.43
CA TRP A 149 5.60 11.61 3.11
C TRP A 149 6.50 11.54 4.36
N MET A 150 7.52 12.42 4.43
CA MET A 150 8.44 12.51 5.55
C MET A 150 7.86 13.43 6.64
N SER A 151 6.83 12.95 7.29
CA SER A 151 6.21 13.61 8.44
C SER A 151 5.29 12.64 9.18
N ASN A 152 4.62 13.14 10.23
CA ASN A 152 3.68 12.37 11.03
C ASN A 152 2.50 13.25 11.45
N TRP A 153 1.30 12.70 11.43
CA TRP A 153 0.09 13.42 11.82
C TRP A 153 0.11 13.92 13.28
N GLN A 154 0.97 13.36 14.15
CA GLN A 154 1.12 13.84 15.53
C GLN A 154 1.66 15.28 15.61
N TYR A 155 2.48 15.73 14.64
CA TYR A 155 3.17 17.02 14.72
C TYR A 155 3.25 17.80 13.39
N CYS A 156 2.71 17.29 12.32
CA CYS A 156 2.80 17.96 11.01
C CYS A 156 2.24 19.39 11.02
N ASN A 157 1.31 19.70 11.93
CA ASN A 157 0.72 21.04 12.05
C ASN A 157 1.55 22.03 12.87
N ILE A 158 2.57 21.54 13.60
CA ILE A 158 3.41 22.37 14.50
C ILE A 158 4.88 22.40 14.08
N VAL A 159 5.20 21.91 12.87
CA VAL A 159 6.57 22.02 12.32
C VAL A 159 6.98 23.48 12.15
N PRO A 160 8.29 23.83 12.33
CA PRO A 160 8.73 25.23 12.40
C PRO A 160 8.82 25.95 11.05
N THR A 161 8.50 25.28 9.95
CA THR A 161 8.52 25.88 8.61
C THR A 161 7.34 26.85 8.42
N LYS A 162 7.54 27.93 7.67
CA LYS A 162 6.55 28.99 7.45
C LYS A 162 5.90 28.94 6.06
N GLN A 163 6.68 28.64 5.01
CA GLN A 163 6.23 28.67 3.61
C GLN A 163 5.67 27.31 3.17
N PHE A 164 6.09 26.23 3.78
CA PHE A 164 5.64 24.85 3.49
C PHE A 164 5.61 24.05 4.78
N ARG A 165 4.96 22.88 4.74
CA ARG A 165 4.96 21.93 5.86
C ARG A 165 5.34 20.56 5.34
N SER A 166 6.35 19.95 5.99
CA SER A 166 6.92 18.65 5.67
C SER A 166 7.66 18.58 4.33
N ALA A 167 8.14 17.40 4.02
CA ALA A 167 8.84 17.07 2.78
C ALA A 167 8.47 15.63 2.36
N ASN A 168 8.83 15.26 1.15
CA ASN A 168 8.87 13.85 0.78
C ASN A 168 10.17 13.24 1.32
N ALA A 169 10.12 11.96 1.73
CA ALA A 169 11.32 11.22 2.06
C ALA A 169 12.11 10.87 0.79
N LEU A 170 13.34 10.42 0.98
CA LEU A 170 14.14 9.90 -0.13
C LEU A 170 13.40 8.74 -0.81
N PRO A 171 13.40 8.69 -2.16
CA PRO A 171 12.84 7.57 -2.89
C PRO A 171 13.54 6.27 -2.50
N ARG A 172 12.76 5.20 -2.40
CA ARG A 172 13.27 3.86 -2.05
C ARG A 172 12.88 2.86 -3.12
N GLU A 173 13.82 2.03 -3.49
CA GLU A 173 13.56 0.87 -4.34
C GLU A 173 13.07 -0.28 -3.48
N LEU A 174 11.93 -0.85 -3.85
CA LEU A 174 11.30 -1.96 -3.14
C LEU A 174 11.75 -3.30 -3.73
N GLY A 175 11.92 -4.28 -2.88
CA GLY A 175 12.21 -5.67 -3.25
C GLY A 175 11.58 -6.64 -2.25
N LEU A 176 11.56 -7.92 -2.59
CA LEU A 176 11.15 -8.97 -1.66
C LEU A 176 12.32 -9.91 -1.38
N TYR A 177 12.45 -10.30 -0.13
CA TYR A 177 13.48 -11.26 0.30
C TYR A 177 12.91 -12.28 1.28
N THR A 178 13.53 -13.45 1.34
CA THR A 178 13.17 -14.51 2.29
C THR A 178 14.07 -14.46 3.51
N GLN A 179 13.48 -14.52 4.69
CA GLN A 179 14.18 -14.70 5.96
C GLN A 179 13.36 -15.65 6.85
N ASP A 180 14.02 -16.67 7.40
CA ASP A 180 13.41 -17.67 8.30
C ASP A 180 12.13 -18.32 7.71
N GLY A 181 12.11 -18.50 6.39
CA GLY A 181 10.98 -19.11 5.67
C GLY A 181 9.83 -18.16 5.36
N GLU A 182 9.88 -16.92 5.81
CA GLU A 182 8.90 -15.87 5.52
C GLU A 182 9.40 -14.86 4.47
N VAL A 183 8.47 -14.24 3.75
CA VAL A 183 8.76 -13.19 2.77
C VAL A 183 8.59 -11.82 3.42
N TYR A 184 9.58 -10.96 3.22
CA TYR A 184 9.62 -9.58 3.70
C TYR A 184 9.83 -8.58 2.56
N LEU A 185 9.32 -7.37 2.75
CA LEU A 185 9.55 -6.24 1.85
C LEU A 185 10.81 -5.48 2.29
N SER A 186 11.74 -5.29 1.38
CA SER A 186 12.89 -4.40 1.54
C SER A 186 12.62 -3.04 0.91
N ALA A 187 13.23 -1.99 1.44
CA ALA A 187 13.10 -0.61 0.95
C ALA A 187 14.47 0.08 1.07
N ALA A 188 15.30 -0.08 0.05
CA ALA A 188 16.63 0.53 0.00
C ALA A 188 16.57 1.92 -0.66
N PRO A 189 17.39 2.90 -0.27
CA PRO A 189 17.53 4.14 -1.01
C PRO A 189 17.86 3.86 -2.49
N VAL A 190 17.28 4.65 -3.41
CA VAL A 190 17.61 4.50 -4.83
C VAL A 190 19.06 4.86 -5.12
N THR A 191 19.64 4.28 -6.14
CA THR A 191 21.07 4.44 -6.48
C THR A 191 21.44 5.82 -7.02
N GLU A 192 20.44 6.65 -7.32
CA GLU A 192 20.60 8.02 -7.85
C GLU A 192 20.92 9.06 -6.76
N ILE A 193 20.99 8.67 -5.49
CA ILE A 193 21.22 9.56 -4.36
C ILE A 193 22.62 9.35 -3.79
#